data_d090d96a2c9b9f448bbf1d7114a61e70
#
_entry.id   d090d96a2c9b9f448bbf1d7114a61e70
#
_cell.length_a   1.000
_cell.length_b   1.000
_cell.length_c   1.000
_cell.angle_alpha   90.00
_cell.angle_beta   90.00
_cell.angle_gamma   90.00
#
_symmetry.space_group_name_H-M   'P 1'
#
loop_
_entity.id
_entity.type
_entity.pdbx_description
1 polymer ?
#
loop_
_entity_poly.entity_id
_entity_poly.type
_entity_poly.pdbx_seq_one_letter_code
_entity_poly.pdbx_strand_id
1 'polypeptide(L)'
;MRAAFPAPVLTLAIVALFLWRAAAAAFEVEEERLFPALDRGGREVSILSTTDTSVLGPVVEAYQRRHPGIAVRYTVASSQEVFAAIADEERPFDLVISSAMDLQMKLANDGLARAHRSARTDAVPPWARWQDNLYAFAQENVVLLISRKALGPLPQPQTRRDLIELLRENTALFRGRVGTYDPALSGAGYLFATQDSRQSDSFWRLAEVMGSLAPRFYTATNEMIDDIKTGKLVLAYNVLGSYAGPRLADDPDVAIVELQDYTLTLLRTAIIPATSKAPDLGGEFLDFLLGPEGKAAIRDEAGLPLIDAGALAAHPYLRPMRLDPGLLVFLDRLKRRDFLDEWNSALMRN
;
A
#
# COMPACT_ATOMS: atom_id res chain seq x y z
N MET A 1 -21.08 -88.24 -10.80
CA MET A 1 -21.56 -86.93 -10.19
C MET A 1 -20.33 -86.26 -9.63
N ARG A 2 -19.83 -85.23 -10.34
CA ARG A 2 -18.75 -84.34 -9.85
C ARG A 2 -19.29 -82.95 -9.85
N ALA A 3 -19.42 -82.38 -8.68
CA ALA A 3 -19.84 -81.01 -8.49
C ALA A 3 -18.67 -80.04 -8.78
N ALA A 4 -18.88 -79.10 -9.68
CA ALA A 4 -17.95 -78.02 -9.97
C ALA A 4 -18.24 -76.84 -9.02
N PHE A 5 -17.23 -76.36 -8.30
CA PHE A 5 -17.25 -75.11 -7.54
C PHE A 5 -16.92 -73.92 -8.47
N PRO A 6 -17.63 -72.81 -8.40
CA PRO A 6 -17.24 -71.61 -9.15
C PRO A 6 -16.18 -70.84 -8.36
N ALA A 7 -15.16 -70.34 -9.08
CA ALA A 7 -14.13 -69.48 -8.56
C ALA A 7 -14.67 -68.06 -8.30
N PRO A 8 -14.19 -67.35 -7.25
CA PRO A 8 -14.59 -65.98 -7.01
C PRO A 8 -13.85 -65.02 -7.96
N VAL A 9 -14.63 -64.19 -8.64
CA VAL A 9 -14.14 -63.07 -9.45
C VAL A 9 -13.68 -61.95 -8.50
N LEU A 10 -12.37 -61.72 -8.48
CA LEU A 10 -11.77 -60.63 -7.70
C LEU A 10 -11.97 -59.32 -8.50
N THR A 11 -12.98 -58.51 -8.05
CA THR A 11 -13.23 -57.19 -8.62
C THR A 11 -12.19 -56.21 -8.08
N LEU A 12 -11.22 -55.81 -8.87
CA LEU A 12 -10.24 -54.80 -8.56
C LEU A 12 -10.93 -53.42 -8.64
N ALA A 13 -11.30 -52.85 -7.51
CA ALA A 13 -11.77 -51.49 -7.42
C ALA A 13 -10.56 -50.54 -7.48
N ILE A 14 -10.34 -49.93 -8.66
CA ILE A 14 -9.41 -48.84 -8.83
C ILE A 14 -10.04 -47.58 -8.20
N VAL A 15 -9.60 -47.27 -7.01
CA VAL A 15 -9.91 -45.96 -6.36
C VAL A 15 -9.01 -44.94 -7.05
N ALA A 16 -9.57 -44.22 -8.04
CA ALA A 16 -8.97 -43.03 -8.60
C ALA A 16 -9.07 -41.92 -7.55
N LEU A 17 -8.00 -41.72 -6.78
CA LEU A 17 -7.82 -40.51 -5.99
C LEU A 17 -7.66 -39.31 -6.95
N PHE A 18 -8.75 -38.65 -7.24
CA PHE A 18 -8.72 -37.30 -7.78
C PHE A 18 -8.12 -36.39 -6.70
N LEU A 19 -6.83 -36.13 -6.77
CA LEU A 19 -6.20 -35.00 -6.13
C LEU A 19 -6.78 -33.73 -6.76
N TRP A 20 -7.88 -33.25 -6.21
CA TRP A 20 -8.33 -31.88 -6.43
C TRP A 20 -7.24 -30.99 -5.83
N ARG A 21 -6.26 -30.62 -6.63
CA ARG A 21 -5.51 -29.39 -6.34
C ARG A 21 -6.56 -28.29 -6.42
N ALA A 22 -6.98 -27.77 -5.29
CA ALA A 22 -7.60 -26.45 -5.25
C ALA A 22 -6.61 -25.54 -6.00
N ALA A 23 -6.99 -25.08 -7.18
CA ALA A 23 -6.26 -24.01 -7.83
C ALA A 23 -6.29 -22.87 -6.81
N ALA A 24 -5.15 -22.58 -6.18
CA ALA A 24 -5.01 -21.33 -5.44
C ALA A 24 -5.47 -20.24 -6.43
N ALA A 25 -6.45 -19.43 -6.03
CA ALA A 25 -6.87 -18.33 -6.86
C ALA A 25 -5.60 -17.53 -7.17
N ALA A 26 -5.34 -17.30 -8.46
CA ALA A 26 -4.22 -16.45 -8.86
C ALA A 26 -4.45 -15.07 -8.23
N PHE A 27 -3.36 -14.37 -7.83
CA PHE A 27 -3.46 -13.02 -7.26
C PHE A 27 -4.29 -12.12 -8.18
N GLU A 28 -5.12 -11.27 -7.60
CA GLU A 28 -6.04 -10.42 -8.34
C GLU A 28 -5.31 -9.20 -8.89
N VAL A 29 -5.39 -9.04 -10.22
CA VAL A 29 -4.80 -7.91 -10.94
C VAL A 29 -5.87 -6.85 -11.15
N GLU A 30 -5.61 -5.61 -10.69
CA GLU A 30 -6.52 -4.48 -10.91
C GLU A 30 -6.33 -3.86 -12.30
N GLU A 31 -5.06 -3.74 -12.76
CA GLU A 31 -4.71 -3.19 -14.07
C GLU A 31 -3.40 -3.82 -14.57
N GLU A 32 -3.31 -4.06 -15.86
CA GLU A 32 -2.04 -4.38 -16.53
C GLU A 32 -1.89 -3.50 -17.77
N ARG A 33 -0.72 -2.83 -17.90
CA ARG A 33 -0.37 -2.02 -19.05
C ARG A 33 1.00 -2.37 -19.58
N LEU A 34 1.09 -2.61 -20.88
CA LEU A 34 2.36 -2.73 -21.59
C LEU A 34 2.75 -1.35 -22.17
N PHE A 35 3.92 -0.87 -21.79
CA PHE A 35 4.61 0.25 -22.42
C PHE A 35 5.62 -0.35 -23.41
N PRO A 36 5.33 -0.35 -24.72
CA PRO A 36 6.20 -0.96 -25.71
C PRO A 36 7.55 -0.23 -25.79
N ALA A 37 8.61 -0.94 -26.14
CA ALA A 37 9.89 -0.30 -26.37
C ALA A 37 9.77 0.78 -27.47
N LEU A 38 10.43 1.91 -27.26
CA LEU A 38 10.41 3.03 -28.20
C LEU A 38 11.29 2.76 -29.42
N ASP A 39 12.23 1.84 -29.30
CA ASP A 39 13.18 1.44 -30.34
C ASP A 39 13.23 -0.10 -30.46
N ARG A 40 13.88 -0.60 -31.52
CA ARG A 40 14.04 -2.05 -31.74
C ARG A 40 14.93 -2.67 -30.65
N GLY A 41 14.31 -3.09 -29.54
CA GLY A 41 14.94 -3.86 -28.47
C GLY A 41 14.08 -5.07 -28.14
N GLY A 42 14.67 -6.16 -27.67
CA GLY A 42 13.97 -7.39 -27.31
C GLY A 42 13.88 -7.61 -25.80
N ARG A 43 14.18 -6.59 -24.97
CA ARG A 43 14.16 -6.71 -23.51
C ARG A 43 12.87 -6.14 -22.93
N GLU A 44 12.36 -6.81 -21.92
CA GLU A 44 11.18 -6.36 -21.18
C GLU A 44 11.48 -6.45 -19.67
N VAL A 45 11.12 -5.43 -18.92
CA VAL A 45 11.09 -5.43 -17.46
C VAL A 45 9.65 -5.51 -16.98
N SER A 46 9.38 -6.42 -16.06
CA SER A 46 8.06 -6.61 -15.45
C SER A 46 8.02 -5.99 -14.04
N ILE A 47 7.08 -5.09 -13.82
CA ILE A 47 6.91 -4.35 -12.56
C ILE A 47 5.54 -4.67 -11.98
N LEU A 48 5.51 -5.09 -10.70
CA LEU A 48 4.28 -5.23 -9.91
C LEU A 48 4.21 -4.08 -8.92
N SER A 49 3.07 -3.41 -8.83
CA SER A 49 2.96 -2.18 -8.05
C SER A 49 1.61 -2.01 -7.36
N THR A 50 1.61 -1.37 -6.21
CA THR A 50 0.40 -0.84 -5.56
C THR A 50 0.07 0.59 -6.00
N THR A 51 0.84 1.16 -6.92
CA THR A 51 0.63 2.52 -7.41
C THR A 51 -0.04 2.47 -8.77
N ASP A 52 -1.13 3.21 -8.93
CA ASP A 52 -1.88 3.27 -10.19
C ASP A 52 -1.00 3.66 -11.37
N THR A 53 -1.29 3.11 -12.53
CA THR A 53 -0.58 3.45 -13.78
C THR A 53 -0.72 4.93 -14.13
N SER A 54 -1.82 5.57 -13.75
CA SER A 54 -2.02 7.01 -13.93
C SER A 54 -0.99 7.87 -13.16
N VAL A 55 -0.43 7.35 -12.07
CA VAL A 55 0.60 8.02 -11.24
C VAL A 55 2.02 7.69 -11.71
N LEU A 56 2.37 6.40 -11.82
CA LEU A 56 3.74 6.01 -12.18
C LEU A 56 3.97 5.83 -13.69
N GLY A 57 2.93 5.83 -14.53
CA GLY A 57 3.08 5.77 -15.98
C GLY A 57 4.02 6.83 -16.55
N PRO A 58 3.89 8.12 -16.18
CA PRO A 58 4.86 9.14 -16.62
C PRO A 58 6.30 8.84 -16.22
N VAL A 59 6.54 8.24 -15.05
CA VAL A 59 7.89 7.84 -14.60
C VAL A 59 8.42 6.68 -15.46
N VAL A 60 7.53 5.72 -15.81
CA VAL A 60 7.88 4.64 -16.76
C VAL A 60 8.26 5.21 -18.12
N GLU A 61 7.50 6.15 -18.64
CA GLU A 61 7.80 6.81 -19.90
C GLU A 61 9.13 7.61 -19.84
N ALA A 62 9.42 8.25 -18.69
CA ALA A 62 10.70 8.90 -18.46
C ALA A 62 11.87 7.90 -18.46
N TYR A 63 11.68 6.72 -17.85
CA TYR A 63 12.66 5.64 -17.93
C TYR A 63 12.90 5.20 -19.39
N GLN A 64 11.84 4.98 -20.17
CA GLN A 64 11.94 4.56 -21.56
C GLN A 64 12.62 5.59 -22.45
N ARG A 65 12.47 6.90 -22.19
CA ARG A 65 13.23 7.96 -22.91
C ARG A 65 14.76 7.76 -22.78
N ARG A 66 15.22 7.16 -21.68
CA ARG A 66 16.65 6.84 -21.44
C ARG A 66 17.04 5.43 -21.90
N HIS A 67 16.08 4.52 -21.91
CA HIS A 67 16.26 3.11 -22.23
C HIS A 67 15.29 2.70 -23.35
N PRO A 68 15.40 3.31 -24.55
CA PRO A 68 14.37 3.19 -25.60
C PRO A 68 14.16 1.75 -26.11
N GLY A 69 15.15 0.88 -25.92
CA GLY A 69 15.08 -0.54 -26.30
C GLY A 69 14.43 -1.45 -25.24
N ILE A 70 13.88 -0.90 -24.15
CA ILE A 70 13.28 -1.69 -23.08
C ILE A 70 11.77 -1.45 -23.05
N ALA A 71 10.98 -2.54 -23.18
CA ALA A 71 9.55 -2.53 -22.90
C ALA A 71 9.33 -2.63 -21.38
N VAL A 72 8.26 -2.04 -20.87
CA VAL A 72 7.88 -2.15 -19.47
C VAL A 72 6.48 -2.72 -19.38
N ARG A 73 6.33 -3.87 -18.72
CA ARG A 73 5.03 -4.44 -18.33
C ARG A 73 4.75 -4.00 -16.90
N TYR A 74 3.74 -3.15 -16.73
CA TYR A 74 3.35 -2.59 -15.46
C TYR A 74 2.02 -3.19 -15.01
N THR A 75 2.03 -3.86 -13.85
CA THR A 75 0.87 -4.55 -13.27
C THR A 75 0.52 -3.90 -11.94
N VAL A 76 -0.75 -3.52 -11.77
CA VAL A 76 -1.29 -2.94 -10.53
C VAL A 76 -2.12 -3.97 -9.81
N ALA A 77 -1.89 -4.07 -8.50
CA ALA A 77 -2.66 -4.92 -7.61
C ALA A 77 -2.71 -4.32 -6.19
N SER A 78 -3.65 -4.77 -5.37
CA SER A 78 -3.71 -4.38 -3.97
C SER A 78 -2.44 -4.79 -3.20
N SER A 79 -2.17 -4.16 -2.07
CA SER A 79 -0.96 -4.47 -1.30
C SER A 79 -0.92 -5.90 -0.75
N GLN A 80 -2.08 -6.49 -0.48
CA GLN A 80 -2.19 -7.90 -0.08
C GLN A 80 -1.88 -8.83 -1.26
N GLU A 81 -2.43 -8.51 -2.45
CA GLU A 81 -2.19 -9.27 -3.67
C GLU A 81 -0.73 -9.17 -4.14
N VAL A 82 -0.11 -8.00 -4.03
CA VAL A 82 1.33 -7.83 -4.29
C VAL A 82 2.16 -8.73 -3.37
N PHE A 83 1.81 -8.79 -2.08
CA PHE A 83 2.49 -9.67 -1.14
C PHE A 83 2.28 -11.15 -1.50
N ALA A 84 1.05 -11.58 -1.75
CA ALA A 84 0.70 -12.96 -2.10
C ALA A 84 1.38 -13.41 -3.40
N ALA A 85 1.41 -12.55 -4.42
CA ALA A 85 2.09 -12.83 -5.69
C ALA A 85 3.56 -13.20 -5.51
N ILE A 86 4.26 -12.56 -4.56
CA ILE A 86 5.69 -12.81 -4.32
C ILE A 86 5.93 -13.90 -3.28
N ALA A 87 5.18 -13.87 -2.15
CA ALA A 87 5.42 -14.78 -1.04
C ALA A 87 4.79 -16.16 -1.24
N ASP A 88 3.59 -16.21 -1.81
CA ASP A 88 2.79 -17.44 -1.88
C ASP A 88 2.82 -18.07 -3.29
N GLU A 89 2.83 -17.23 -4.34
CA GLU A 89 2.81 -17.70 -5.73
C GLU A 89 4.18 -17.67 -6.43
N GLU A 90 5.19 -17.07 -5.80
CA GLU A 90 6.56 -16.96 -6.35
C GLU A 90 6.61 -16.38 -7.77
N ARG A 91 5.75 -15.38 -8.06
CA ARG A 91 5.66 -14.76 -9.39
C ARG A 91 6.96 -14.05 -9.77
N PRO A 92 7.44 -14.23 -10.99
CA PRO A 92 8.76 -13.76 -11.40
C PRO A 92 8.75 -12.31 -11.93
N PHE A 93 8.26 -11.36 -11.14
CA PHE A 93 8.41 -9.95 -11.45
C PHE A 93 9.87 -9.49 -11.27
N ASP A 94 10.28 -8.45 -11.99
CA ASP A 94 11.66 -7.95 -11.95
C ASP A 94 11.83 -6.79 -10.96
N LEU A 95 10.74 -6.06 -10.68
CA LEU A 95 10.68 -5.07 -9.63
C LEU A 95 9.30 -5.09 -8.96
N VAL A 96 9.25 -4.91 -7.65
CA VAL A 96 8.01 -4.80 -6.89
C VAL A 96 8.00 -3.52 -6.10
N ILE A 97 6.96 -2.70 -6.31
CA ILE A 97 6.77 -1.39 -5.68
C ILE A 97 5.55 -1.45 -4.77
N SER A 98 5.66 -0.99 -3.52
CA SER A 98 4.53 -0.94 -2.61
C SER A 98 4.61 0.20 -1.60
N SER A 99 3.44 0.72 -1.20
CA SER A 99 3.25 1.62 -0.06
C SER A 99 3.03 0.88 1.26
N ALA A 100 2.74 -0.44 1.24
CA ALA A 100 2.67 -1.28 2.43
C ALA A 100 4.09 -1.68 2.86
N MET A 101 4.76 -0.78 3.57
CA MET A 101 6.16 -0.90 3.96
C MET A 101 6.45 -2.14 4.82
N ASP A 102 5.51 -2.51 5.68
CA ASP A 102 5.58 -3.70 6.54
C ASP A 102 5.60 -5.00 5.73
N LEU A 103 4.72 -5.11 4.73
CA LEU A 103 4.69 -6.27 3.83
C LEU A 103 5.96 -6.34 2.97
N GLN A 104 6.44 -5.21 2.44
CA GLN A 104 7.72 -5.16 1.74
C GLN A 104 8.90 -5.52 2.64
N MET A 105 8.89 -5.01 3.87
CA MET A 105 9.90 -5.36 4.88
C MET A 105 9.88 -6.85 5.19
N LYS A 106 8.68 -7.47 5.25
CA LYS A 106 8.55 -8.92 5.45
C LYS A 106 9.13 -9.70 4.27
N LEU A 107 8.83 -9.32 3.03
CA LEU A 107 9.44 -9.96 1.84
C LEU A 107 10.96 -9.90 1.89
N ALA A 108 11.53 -8.74 2.22
CA ALA A 108 12.97 -8.57 2.30
C ALA A 108 13.58 -9.37 3.48
N ASN A 109 12.94 -9.37 4.66
CA ASN A 109 13.40 -10.09 5.84
C ASN A 109 13.34 -11.60 5.66
N ASP A 110 12.34 -12.11 4.96
CA ASP A 110 12.15 -13.54 4.71
C ASP A 110 13.03 -14.07 3.56
N GLY A 111 13.91 -13.21 3.00
CA GLY A 111 14.86 -13.60 1.95
C GLY A 111 14.25 -13.67 0.55
N LEU A 112 13.05 -13.10 0.35
CA LEU A 112 12.35 -13.06 -0.93
C LEU A 112 12.76 -11.88 -1.83
N ALA A 113 13.72 -11.06 -1.37
CA ALA A 113 14.31 -9.97 -2.13
C ALA A 113 15.79 -10.20 -2.38
N ARG A 114 16.26 -9.87 -3.60
CA ARG A 114 17.69 -9.89 -3.98
C ARG A 114 18.38 -8.63 -3.51
N ALA A 115 19.65 -8.80 -3.14
CA ALA A 115 20.53 -7.65 -2.90
C ALA A 115 20.85 -6.94 -4.23
N HIS A 116 20.80 -5.60 -4.20
CA HIS A 116 21.24 -4.74 -5.29
C HIS A 116 22.05 -3.57 -4.75
N ARG A 117 23.30 -3.45 -5.14
CA ARG A 117 24.21 -2.37 -4.72
C ARG A 117 24.65 -1.52 -5.89
N SER A 118 24.52 -0.23 -5.73
CA SER A 118 25.00 0.77 -6.68
C SER A 118 25.31 2.08 -5.95
N ALA A 119 25.96 3.01 -6.63
CA ALA A 119 26.14 4.36 -6.09
C ALA A 119 24.81 5.07 -5.79
N ARG A 120 23.70 4.65 -6.44
CA ARG A 120 22.36 5.21 -6.20
C ARG A 120 21.75 4.66 -4.92
N THR A 121 21.84 3.35 -4.71
CA THR A 121 21.34 2.71 -3.49
C THR A 121 22.15 3.10 -2.26
N ASP A 122 23.47 3.32 -2.40
CA ASP A 122 24.33 3.79 -1.30
C ASP A 122 23.97 5.21 -0.84
N ALA A 123 23.44 6.04 -1.74
CA ALA A 123 23.00 7.40 -1.43
C ALA A 123 21.62 7.48 -0.72
N VAL A 124 20.88 6.37 -0.62
CA VAL A 124 19.61 6.33 0.12
C VAL A 124 19.89 6.43 1.62
N PRO A 125 19.21 7.32 2.37
CA PRO A 125 19.41 7.43 3.82
C PRO A 125 19.21 6.10 4.55
N PRO A 126 20.00 5.79 5.60
CA PRO A 126 19.90 4.51 6.31
C PRO A 126 18.51 4.16 6.86
N TRP A 127 17.70 5.15 7.22
CA TRP A 127 16.32 4.95 7.71
C TRP A 127 15.32 4.65 6.60
N ALA A 128 15.72 4.89 5.33
CA ALA A 128 14.90 4.70 4.14
C ALA A 128 15.38 3.50 3.29
N ARG A 129 16.24 2.65 3.83
CA ARG A 129 16.66 1.38 3.22
C ARG A 129 16.81 0.29 4.27
N TRP A 130 16.64 -0.95 3.86
CA TRP A 130 16.87 -2.11 4.70
C TRP A 130 17.91 -3.01 4.04
N GLN A 131 19.10 -3.12 4.67
CA GLN A 131 20.25 -3.81 4.12
C GLN A 131 20.49 -3.35 2.66
N ASP A 132 20.72 -4.30 1.75
CA ASP A 132 20.86 -4.02 0.32
C ASP A 132 19.65 -4.58 -0.49
N ASN A 133 18.51 -4.81 0.17
CA ASN A 133 17.38 -5.57 -0.39
C ASN A 133 16.11 -4.75 -0.56
N LEU A 134 15.94 -3.66 0.17
CA LEU A 134 14.72 -2.85 0.19
C LEU A 134 15.08 -1.38 0.22
N TYR A 135 14.52 -0.61 -0.70
CA TYR A 135 14.84 0.81 -0.87
C TYR A 135 13.59 1.65 -1.01
N ALA A 136 13.56 2.78 -0.32
CA ALA A 136 12.55 3.80 -0.54
C ALA A 136 13.01 4.79 -1.61
N PHE A 137 12.07 5.26 -2.45
CA PHE A 137 12.33 6.23 -3.51
C PHE A 137 11.46 7.49 -3.41
N ALA A 138 10.34 7.43 -2.67
CA ALA A 138 9.45 8.55 -2.39
C ALA A 138 8.92 8.47 -0.96
N GLN A 139 8.46 9.59 -0.44
CA GLN A 139 7.75 9.67 0.85
C GLN A 139 6.41 10.36 0.66
N GLU A 140 5.45 10.10 1.52
CA GLU A 140 4.16 10.76 1.47
C GLU A 140 3.49 10.83 2.84
N ASN A 141 2.78 11.94 3.09
CA ASN A 141 2.07 12.12 4.33
C ASN A 141 0.69 11.47 4.27
N VAL A 142 0.29 10.86 5.39
CA VAL A 142 -1.03 10.29 5.60
C VAL A 142 -1.90 11.39 6.21
N VAL A 143 -2.88 11.86 5.44
CA VAL A 143 -3.62 13.09 5.74
C VAL A 143 -5.08 12.81 6.12
N LEU A 144 -5.71 13.81 6.68
CA LEU A 144 -7.15 13.88 6.86
C LEU A 144 -7.76 14.71 5.73
N LEU A 145 -8.82 14.22 5.10
CA LEU A 145 -9.65 15.04 4.22
C LEU A 145 -10.92 15.43 4.94
N ILE A 146 -11.33 16.68 4.78
CA ILE A 146 -12.57 17.18 5.39
C ILE A 146 -13.28 18.17 4.46
N SER A 147 -14.59 18.01 4.30
CA SER A 147 -15.41 18.92 3.51
C SER A 147 -15.62 20.25 4.25
N ARG A 148 -14.97 21.32 3.79
CA ARG A 148 -15.21 22.69 4.29
C ARG A 148 -16.67 23.12 4.14
N LYS A 149 -17.26 22.76 3.00
CA LYS A 149 -18.66 23.05 2.70
C LYS A 149 -19.61 22.41 3.71
N ALA A 150 -19.38 21.15 4.09
CA ALA A 150 -20.21 20.48 5.08
C ALA A 150 -19.95 20.97 6.52
N LEU A 151 -18.70 21.34 6.83
CA LEU A 151 -18.36 21.93 8.13
C LEU A 151 -19.04 23.29 8.36
N GLY A 152 -19.19 24.09 7.29
CA GLY A 152 -19.73 25.45 7.44
C GLY A 152 -18.91 26.29 8.43
N PRO A 153 -19.53 26.80 9.54
CA PRO A 153 -18.83 27.63 10.53
C PRO A 153 -18.00 26.84 11.55
N LEU A 154 -18.07 25.49 11.53
CA LEU A 154 -17.33 24.67 12.49
C LEU A 154 -15.82 24.75 12.22
N PRO A 155 -14.97 24.75 13.28
CA PRO A 155 -13.54 24.83 13.11
C PRO A 155 -12.98 23.57 12.46
N GLN A 156 -11.98 23.74 11.59
CA GLN A 156 -11.22 22.62 11.05
C GLN A 156 -10.30 22.05 12.14
N PRO A 157 -10.34 20.73 12.41
CA PRO A 157 -9.51 20.11 13.44
C PRO A 157 -8.02 20.20 13.07
N GLN A 158 -7.18 20.53 14.04
CA GLN A 158 -5.73 20.58 13.89
C GLN A 158 -5.04 19.38 14.55
N THR A 159 -5.69 18.72 15.49
CA THR A 159 -5.19 17.57 16.24
C THR A 159 -6.24 16.46 16.27
N ARG A 160 -5.83 15.23 16.61
CA ARG A 160 -6.80 14.13 16.84
C ARG A 160 -7.75 14.44 18.01
N ARG A 161 -7.30 15.21 18.97
CA ARG A 161 -8.15 15.66 20.06
C ARG A 161 -9.28 16.57 19.54
N ASP A 162 -8.94 17.58 18.73
CA ASP A 162 -9.94 18.46 18.13
C ASP A 162 -10.90 17.66 17.23
N LEU A 163 -10.36 16.67 16.50
CA LEU A 163 -11.17 15.77 15.67
C LEU A 163 -12.17 14.97 16.50
N ILE A 164 -11.74 14.40 17.63
CA ILE A 164 -12.60 13.65 18.55
C ILE A 164 -13.72 14.54 19.09
N GLU A 165 -13.39 15.75 19.52
CA GLU A 165 -14.35 16.74 20.05
C GLU A 165 -15.35 17.13 18.93
N LEU A 166 -14.87 17.48 17.74
CA LEU A 166 -15.69 17.81 16.58
C LEU A 166 -16.70 16.71 16.23
N LEU A 167 -16.24 15.45 16.17
CA LEU A 167 -17.06 14.29 15.83
C LEU A 167 -18.14 14.01 16.91
N ARG A 168 -17.81 14.16 18.18
CA ARG A 168 -18.73 13.94 19.32
C ARG A 168 -19.83 15.00 19.39
N GLU A 169 -19.46 16.25 19.20
CA GLU A 169 -20.39 17.37 19.32
C GLU A 169 -21.32 17.49 18.09
N ASN A 170 -20.92 16.93 16.96
CA ASN A 170 -21.64 17.09 15.69
C ASN A 170 -22.05 15.74 15.07
N THR A 171 -22.50 14.79 15.88
CA THR A 171 -22.82 13.42 15.46
C THR A 171 -23.79 13.33 14.27
N ALA A 172 -24.79 14.24 14.21
CA ALA A 172 -25.76 14.27 13.11
C ALA A 172 -25.11 14.60 11.76
N LEU A 173 -24.07 15.45 11.74
CA LEU A 173 -23.32 15.81 10.54
C LEU A 173 -22.49 14.64 10.01
N PHE A 174 -21.86 13.86 10.90
CA PHE A 174 -20.86 12.86 10.58
C PHE A 174 -21.40 11.44 10.48
N ARG A 175 -22.59 11.12 11.01
CA ARG A 175 -23.14 9.76 10.99
C ARG A 175 -23.29 9.22 9.57
N GLY A 176 -22.63 8.06 9.30
CA GLY A 176 -22.57 7.42 7.98
C GLY A 176 -21.74 8.17 6.93
N ARG A 177 -20.99 9.22 7.35
CA ARG A 177 -20.24 10.11 6.45
C ARG A 177 -18.78 10.29 6.86
N VAL A 178 -18.25 9.39 7.69
CA VAL A 178 -16.82 9.25 8.02
C VAL A 178 -16.28 8.06 7.26
N GLY A 179 -15.19 8.24 6.54
CA GLY A 179 -14.48 7.19 5.81
C GLY A 179 -13.11 6.90 6.41
N THR A 180 -12.70 5.64 6.37
CA THR A 180 -11.33 5.21 6.66
C THR A 180 -11.08 3.86 5.97
N TYR A 181 -9.84 3.40 5.99
CA TYR A 181 -9.53 2.07 5.49
C TYR A 181 -10.11 0.96 6.37
N ASP A 182 -10.40 -0.19 5.72
CA ASP A 182 -10.59 -1.47 6.41
C ASP A 182 -9.22 -2.12 6.65
N PRO A 183 -8.72 -2.17 7.89
CA PRO A 183 -7.41 -2.76 8.17
C PRO A 183 -7.38 -4.28 8.00
N ALA A 184 -8.52 -4.95 7.90
CA ALA A 184 -8.55 -6.38 7.61
C ALA A 184 -8.29 -6.68 6.13
N LEU A 185 -8.72 -5.79 5.23
CA LEU A 185 -8.67 -5.94 3.78
C LEU A 185 -7.56 -5.13 3.10
N SER A 186 -7.22 -3.95 3.65
CA SER A 186 -6.19 -3.07 3.09
C SER A 186 -4.87 -3.22 3.87
N GLY A 187 -3.79 -3.61 3.17
CA GLY A 187 -2.45 -3.68 3.79
C GLY A 187 -1.93 -2.28 4.18
N ALA A 188 -2.15 -1.27 3.35
CA ALA A 188 -1.82 0.11 3.71
C ALA A 188 -2.67 0.60 4.89
N GLY A 189 -3.97 0.28 4.89
CA GLY A 189 -4.86 0.60 6.00
C GLY A 189 -4.45 -0.08 7.30
N TYR A 190 -4.02 -1.35 7.25
CA TYR A 190 -3.47 -2.05 8.41
C TYR A 190 -2.19 -1.40 8.93
N LEU A 191 -1.27 -1.06 8.02
CA LEU A 191 -0.05 -0.34 8.37
C LEU A 191 -0.37 0.99 9.08
N PHE A 192 -1.26 1.81 8.53
CA PHE A 192 -1.59 3.12 9.12
C PHE A 192 -2.24 2.96 10.49
N ALA A 193 -3.22 2.07 10.63
CA ALA A 193 -3.90 1.84 11.90
C ALA A 193 -2.93 1.34 12.99
N THR A 194 -2.05 0.40 12.66
CA THR A 194 -1.05 -0.12 13.62
C THR A 194 0.02 0.93 13.97
N GLN A 195 0.44 1.76 13.02
CA GLN A 195 1.37 2.85 13.32
C GLN A 195 0.71 3.97 14.13
N ASP A 196 -0.55 4.33 13.85
CA ASP A 196 -1.32 5.28 14.66
C ASP A 196 -1.44 4.82 16.11
N SER A 197 -1.77 3.54 16.33
CA SER A 197 -1.91 2.97 17.69
C SER A 197 -0.61 3.03 18.50
N ARG A 198 0.55 3.08 17.83
CA ARG A 198 1.88 3.21 18.46
C ARG A 198 2.25 4.65 18.78
N GLN A 199 1.63 5.63 18.13
CA GLN A 199 1.94 7.04 18.35
C GLN A 199 1.20 7.62 19.54
N SER A 200 -0.06 7.21 19.77
CA SER A 200 -0.88 7.80 20.82
C SER A 200 -2.09 6.92 21.20
N ASP A 201 -2.39 6.85 22.50
CA ASP A 201 -3.61 6.24 23.03
C ASP A 201 -4.89 6.93 22.53
N SER A 202 -4.79 8.16 22.00
CA SER A 202 -5.92 8.85 21.40
C SER A 202 -6.44 8.18 20.14
N PHE A 203 -5.64 7.31 19.49
CA PHE A 203 -6.07 6.50 18.36
C PHE A 203 -7.28 5.63 18.68
N TRP A 204 -7.25 4.88 19.79
CA TRP A 204 -8.37 4.03 20.19
C TRP A 204 -9.63 4.80 20.52
N ARG A 205 -9.48 5.98 21.16
CA ARG A 205 -10.60 6.90 21.40
C ARG A 205 -11.20 7.43 20.11
N LEU A 206 -10.36 7.74 19.12
CA LEU A 206 -10.83 8.17 17.79
C LEU A 206 -11.57 7.02 17.09
N ALA A 207 -11.03 5.78 17.14
CA ALA A 207 -11.67 4.60 16.57
C ALA A 207 -13.06 4.36 17.21
N GLU A 208 -13.19 4.43 18.54
CA GLU A 208 -14.49 4.33 19.25
C GLU A 208 -15.48 5.41 18.80
N VAL A 209 -15.02 6.65 18.68
CA VAL A 209 -15.89 7.76 18.23
C VAL A 209 -16.31 7.58 16.77
N MET A 210 -15.38 7.18 15.88
CA MET A 210 -15.74 6.85 14.50
C MET A 210 -16.74 5.69 14.45
N GLY A 211 -16.52 4.64 15.25
CA GLY A 211 -17.42 3.48 15.35
C GLY A 211 -18.85 3.89 15.68
N SER A 212 -19.05 4.80 16.65
CA SER A 212 -20.37 5.30 17.04
C SER A 212 -21.10 6.07 15.92
N LEU A 213 -20.37 6.48 14.89
CA LEU A 213 -20.88 7.24 13.73
C LEU A 213 -21.20 6.38 12.53
N ALA A 214 -21.14 5.04 12.62
CA ALA A 214 -21.33 4.10 11.52
C ALA A 214 -20.42 4.45 10.32
N PRO A 215 -19.09 4.34 10.46
CA PRO A 215 -18.14 4.74 9.42
C PRO A 215 -18.24 3.87 8.18
N ARG A 216 -17.75 4.37 7.05
CA ARG A 216 -17.58 3.62 5.81
C ARG A 216 -16.15 3.14 5.70
N PHE A 217 -16.00 1.88 5.27
CA PHE A 217 -14.69 1.26 5.10
C PHE A 217 -14.33 1.13 3.63
N TYR A 218 -13.04 1.34 3.34
CA TYR A 218 -12.48 1.37 2.00
C TYR A 218 -11.21 0.53 1.91
N THR A 219 -10.90 0.05 0.73
CA THR A 219 -9.63 -0.63 0.44
C THR A 219 -8.64 0.28 -0.27
N ALA A 220 -9.13 1.35 -0.93
CA ALA A 220 -8.33 2.28 -1.73
C ALA A 220 -8.59 3.75 -1.37
N THR A 221 -7.53 4.59 -1.49
CA THR A 221 -7.60 6.04 -1.31
C THR A 221 -8.54 6.72 -2.30
N ASN A 222 -8.53 6.29 -3.56
CA ASN A 222 -9.28 6.93 -4.64
C ASN A 222 -10.78 6.96 -4.36
N GLU A 223 -11.34 5.87 -3.83
CA GLU A 223 -12.75 5.78 -3.47
C GLU A 223 -13.13 6.79 -2.38
N MET A 224 -12.26 6.97 -1.37
CA MET A 224 -12.49 7.97 -0.31
C MET A 224 -12.47 9.40 -0.85
N ILE A 225 -11.58 9.70 -1.81
CA ILE A 225 -11.52 11.00 -2.48
C ILE A 225 -12.79 11.24 -3.31
N ASP A 226 -13.27 10.25 -4.05
CA ASP A 226 -14.50 10.37 -4.84
C ASP A 226 -15.72 10.58 -3.95
N ASP A 227 -15.81 9.86 -2.86
CA ASP A 227 -16.93 9.96 -1.93
C ASP A 227 -16.94 11.28 -1.15
N ILE A 228 -15.78 11.90 -0.86
CA ILE A 228 -15.74 13.23 -0.26
C ILE A 228 -16.11 14.32 -1.27
N LYS A 229 -15.66 14.21 -2.53
CA LYS A 229 -16.04 15.14 -3.62
C LYS A 229 -17.52 15.12 -3.91
N THR A 230 -18.15 13.94 -3.87
CA THR A 230 -19.59 13.78 -4.10
C THR A 230 -20.45 14.07 -2.89
N GLY A 231 -19.81 14.35 -1.72
CA GLY A 231 -20.52 14.65 -0.47
C GLY A 231 -21.10 13.42 0.24
N LYS A 232 -20.79 12.22 -0.20
CA LYS A 232 -21.10 10.98 0.55
C LYS A 232 -20.31 10.92 1.86
N LEU A 233 -19.08 11.43 1.87
CA LEU A 233 -18.27 11.65 3.06
C LEU A 233 -18.22 13.13 3.41
N VAL A 234 -18.11 13.41 4.70
CA VAL A 234 -17.72 14.72 5.26
C VAL A 234 -16.26 14.69 5.67
N LEU A 235 -15.78 13.50 6.04
CA LEU A 235 -14.43 13.28 6.54
C LEU A 235 -13.88 11.94 6.05
N ALA A 236 -12.62 11.93 5.63
CA ALA A 236 -11.88 10.71 5.35
C ALA A 236 -10.55 10.73 6.13
N TYR A 237 -10.33 9.70 6.96
CA TYR A 237 -9.17 9.57 7.84
C TYR A 237 -8.13 8.62 7.24
N ASN A 238 -6.85 8.98 7.38
CA ASN A 238 -5.70 8.21 6.89
C ASN A 238 -5.64 8.08 5.35
N VAL A 239 -5.89 9.17 4.63
CA VAL A 239 -5.79 9.24 3.17
C VAL A 239 -4.35 9.49 2.72
N LEU A 240 -3.93 8.90 1.62
CA LEU A 240 -2.63 9.19 1.01
C LEU A 240 -2.61 10.59 0.39
N GLY A 241 -1.73 11.45 0.89
CA GLY A 241 -1.64 12.85 0.50
C GLY A 241 -1.25 13.04 -0.97
N SER A 242 -0.43 12.15 -1.53
CA SER A 242 -0.01 12.19 -2.92
C SER A 242 -1.15 11.97 -3.92
N TYR A 243 -2.18 11.23 -3.53
CA TYR A 243 -3.40 11.07 -4.33
C TYR A 243 -4.37 12.24 -4.12
N ALA A 244 -4.47 12.72 -2.88
CA ALA A 244 -5.38 13.81 -2.54
C ALA A 244 -4.94 15.15 -3.17
N GLY A 245 -3.65 15.47 -3.11
CA GLY A 245 -3.11 16.75 -3.59
C GLY A 245 -3.52 17.08 -5.03
N PRO A 246 -3.14 16.28 -6.04
CA PRO A 246 -3.48 16.56 -7.43
C PRO A 246 -4.98 16.52 -7.72
N ARG A 247 -5.72 15.60 -7.09
CA ARG A 247 -7.17 15.42 -7.33
C ARG A 247 -8.05 16.49 -6.69
N LEU A 248 -7.54 17.18 -5.68
CA LEU A 248 -8.24 18.21 -4.91
C LEU A 248 -7.60 19.60 -5.05
N ALA A 249 -6.60 19.77 -5.93
CA ALA A 249 -5.87 21.03 -6.10
C ALA A 249 -6.80 22.20 -6.42
N ASP A 250 -7.83 21.95 -7.24
CA ASP A 250 -8.80 22.96 -7.69
C ASP A 250 -10.15 22.85 -6.94
N ASP A 251 -10.24 22.05 -5.88
CA ASP A 251 -11.46 21.86 -5.09
C ASP A 251 -11.40 22.67 -3.78
N PRO A 252 -11.97 23.89 -3.72
CA PRO A 252 -11.94 24.70 -2.53
C PRO A 252 -12.83 24.13 -1.40
N ASP A 253 -13.77 23.26 -1.73
CA ASP A 253 -14.75 22.68 -0.81
C ASP A 253 -14.15 21.58 0.08
N VAL A 254 -12.96 21.07 -0.25
CA VAL A 254 -12.27 20.04 0.53
C VAL A 254 -10.94 20.55 1.07
N ALA A 255 -10.69 20.34 2.37
CA ALA A 255 -9.40 20.57 3.00
C ALA A 255 -8.58 19.30 3.09
N ILE A 256 -7.31 19.39 2.75
CA ILE A 256 -6.27 18.41 3.07
C ILE A 256 -5.60 18.88 4.35
N VAL A 257 -5.64 18.08 5.41
CA VAL A 257 -5.17 18.48 6.76
C VAL A 257 -4.09 17.53 7.23
N GLU A 258 -2.93 18.07 7.56
CA GLU A 258 -1.88 17.39 8.33
C GLU A 258 -2.10 17.70 9.81
N LEU A 259 -2.41 16.66 10.59
CA LEU A 259 -2.69 16.82 12.01
C LEU A 259 -1.39 17.16 12.78
N GLN A 260 -1.42 18.22 13.56
CA GLN A 260 -0.24 18.84 14.21
C GLN A 260 0.26 18.07 15.45
N ASP A 261 -0.58 17.21 16.05
CA ASP A 261 -0.15 16.31 17.11
C ASP A 261 0.81 15.25 16.58
N TYR A 262 0.51 14.65 15.43
CA TYR A 262 1.41 13.93 14.55
C TYR A 262 0.72 13.62 13.22
N THR A 263 1.54 13.53 12.18
CA THR A 263 1.15 13.05 10.84
C THR A 263 2.11 11.93 10.45
N LEU A 264 1.58 10.74 10.16
CA LEU A 264 2.37 9.62 9.68
C LEU A 264 2.93 9.96 8.30
N THR A 265 4.21 9.69 8.08
CA THR A 265 4.85 9.79 6.76
C THR A 265 5.36 8.41 6.37
N LEU A 266 4.76 7.86 5.33
CA LEU A 266 5.16 6.56 4.79
C LEU A 266 6.24 6.71 3.72
N LEU A 267 6.89 5.59 3.38
CA LEU A 267 7.82 5.48 2.26
C LEU A 267 7.24 4.58 1.18
N ARG A 268 7.32 5.01 -0.08
CA ARG A 268 7.14 4.09 -1.22
C ARG A 268 8.42 3.34 -1.43
N THR A 269 8.32 2.03 -1.45
CA THR A 269 9.46 1.14 -1.42
C THR A 269 9.50 0.24 -2.64
N ALA A 270 10.71 -0.21 -2.98
CA ALA A 270 10.95 -1.13 -4.09
C ALA A 270 11.90 -2.25 -3.67
N ILE A 271 11.63 -3.46 -4.13
CA ILE A 271 12.48 -4.65 -4.03
C ILE A 271 12.65 -5.30 -5.40
N ILE A 272 13.74 -6.02 -5.58
CA ILE A 272 13.94 -6.96 -6.69
C ILE A 272 13.64 -8.36 -6.14
N PRO A 273 12.56 -9.03 -6.59
CA PRO A 273 12.22 -10.37 -6.07
C PRO A 273 13.33 -11.40 -6.31
N ALA A 274 13.46 -12.34 -5.38
CA ALA A 274 14.40 -13.46 -5.53
C ALA A 274 14.08 -14.31 -6.79
N THR A 275 12.82 -14.36 -7.19
CA THR A 275 12.29 -15.08 -8.35
C THR A 275 12.45 -14.35 -9.69
N SER A 276 12.94 -13.09 -9.69
CA SER A 276 13.13 -12.31 -10.91
C SER A 276 13.93 -13.06 -11.97
N LYS A 277 13.47 -12.97 -13.21
CA LYS A 277 14.15 -13.55 -14.39
C LYS A 277 15.09 -12.56 -15.07
N ALA A 278 14.90 -11.26 -14.82
CA ALA A 278 15.74 -10.19 -15.32
C ALA A 278 16.15 -9.21 -14.20
N PRO A 279 16.83 -9.69 -13.13
CA PRO A 279 17.15 -8.88 -11.96
C PRO A 279 18.01 -7.66 -12.30
N ASP A 280 18.83 -7.74 -13.35
CA ASP A 280 19.64 -6.61 -13.83
C ASP A 280 18.75 -5.47 -14.37
N LEU A 281 17.64 -5.80 -15.06
CA LEU A 281 16.67 -4.80 -15.52
C LEU A 281 15.90 -4.21 -14.35
N GLY A 282 15.53 -5.02 -13.36
CA GLY A 282 14.93 -4.54 -12.11
C GLY A 282 15.85 -3.56 -11.39
N GLY A 283 17.16 -3.91 -11.30
CA GLY A 283 18.20 -3.04 -10.73
C GLY A 283 18.39 -1.74 -11.51
N GLU A 284 18.42 -1.81 -12.84
CA GLU A 284 18.52 -0.64 -13.73
C GLU A 284 17.33 0.32 -13.56
N PHE A 285 16.11 -0.23 -13.41
CA PHE A 285 14.93 0.60 -13.14
C PHE A 285 14.96 1.19 -11.73
N LEU A 286 15.38 0.42 -10.72
CA LEU A 286 15.56 0.92 -9.35
C LEU A 286 16.60 2.05 -9.30
N ASP A 287 17.74 1.90 -9.98
CA ASP A 287 18.77 2.92 -10.04
C ASP A 287 18.28 4.18 -10.76
N PHE A 288 17.42 4.04 -11.77
CA PHE A 288 16.75 5.18 -12.39
C PHE A 288 15.85 5.91 -11.38
N LEU A 289 14.96 5.20 -10.64
CA LEU A 289 14.10 5.82 -9.62
C LEU A 289 14.90 6.61 -8.58
N LEU A 290 16.05 6.08 -8.16
CA LEU A 290 16.93 6.70 -7.17
C LEU A 290 17.86 7.75 -7.76
N GLY A 291 17.98 7.82 -9.09
CA GLY A 291 18.82 8.76 -9.83
C GLY A 291 18.18 10.14 -9.97
N PRO A 292 18.96 11.15 -10.43
CA PRO A 292 18.46 12.51 -10.53
C PRO A 292 17.29 12.67 -11.50
N GLU A 293 17.28 11.92 -12.61
CA GLU A 293 16.23 11.99 -13.63
C GLU A 293 14.94 11.29 -13.17
N GLY A 294 15.07 10.11 -12.55
CA GLY A 294 13.94 9.44 -11.94
C GLY A 294 13.33 10.26 -10.82
N LYS A 295 14.15 10.88 -9.97
CA LYS A 295 13.67 11.82 -8.93
C LYS A 295 12.94 13.02 -9.54
N ALA A 296 13.43 13.57 -10.64
CA ALA A 296 12.73 14.64 -11.35
C ALA A 296 11.37 14.17 -11.87
N ALA A 297 11.31 13.00 -12.53
CA ALA A 297 10.06 12.44 -13.02
C ALA A 297 9.07 12.10 -11.87
N ILE A 298 9.56 11.55 -10.76
CA ILE A 298 8.75 11.25 -9.56
C ILE A 298 8.13 12.54 -9.01
N ARG A 299 8.90 13.62 -8.88
CA ARG A 299 8.42 14.88 -8.33
C ARG A 299 7.52 15.64 -9.30
N ASP A 300 7.98 15.82 -10.55
CA ASP A 300 7.41 16.77 -11.50
C ASP A 300 6.32 16.15 -12.38
N GLU A 301 6.42 14.85 -12.68
CA GLU A 301 5.48 14.15 -13.56
C GLU A 301 4.50 13.28 -12.77
N ALA A 302 4.95 12.58 -11.70
CA ALA A 302 4.08 11.76 -10.85
C ALA A 302 3.50 12.53 -9.65
N GLY A 303 4.02 13.72 -9.32
CA GLY A 303 3.56 14.49 -8.16
C GLY A 303 3.85 13.84 -6.80
N LEU A 304 4.78 12.88 -6.75
CA LEU A 304 5.15 12.21 -5.51
C LEU A 304 6.27 12.97 -4.79
N PRO A 305 6.12 13.28 -3.49
CA PRO A 305 7.19 13.90 -2.71
C PRO A 305 8.44 13.01 -2.63
N LEU A 306 9.60 13.61 -2.81
CA LEU A 306 10.87 12.93 -2.65
C LEU A 306 11.21 12.75 -1.17
N ILE A 307 12.09 11.79 -0.88
CA ILE A 307 12.64 11.62 0.47
C ILE A 307 13.46 12.86 0.82
N ASP A 308 13.00 13.61 1.81
CA ASP A 308 13.60 14.87 2.26
C ASP A 308 13.72 14.91 3.78
N ALA A 309 14.93 14.64 4.28
CA ALA A 309 15.23 14.73 5.70
C ALA A 309 15.14 16.16 6.25
N GLY A 310 15.36 17.17 5.40
CA GLY A 310 15.23 18.59 5.78
C GLY A 310 13.78 18.97 6.02
N ALA A 311 12.86 18.56 5.14
CA ALA A 311 11.43 18.76 5.32
C ALA A 311 10.91 18.07 6.59
N LEU A 312 11.36 16.84 6.87
CA LEU A 312 11.03 16.13 8.11
C LEU A 312 11.53 16.86 9.36
N ALA A 313 12.74 17.43 9.31
CA ALA A 313 13.31 18.20 10.42
C ALA A 313 12.60 19.55 10.63
N ALA A 314 12.12 20.18 9.55
CA ALA A 314 11.40 21.45 9.61
C ALA A 314 9.97 21.32 10.15
N HIS A 315 9.38 20.11 10.07
CA HIS A 315 8.01 19.83 10.52
C HIS A 315 8.01 18.76 11.63
N PRO A 316 8.18 19.14 12.90
CA PRO A 316 8.35 18.18 14.00
C PRO A 316 7.13 17.33 14.32
N TYR A 317 5.96 17.63 13.73
CA TYR A 317 4.77 16.78 13.81
C TYR A 317 4.81 15.62 12.80
N LEU A 318 5.66 15.64 11.78
CA LEU A 318 5.81 14.52 10.86
C LEU A 318 6.50 13.33 11.55
N ARG A 319 5.94 12.16 11.40
CA ARG A 319 6.43 10.89 11.97
C ARG A 319 6.78 9.93 10.85
N PRO A 320 8.03 9.95 10.36
CA PRO A 320 8.46 9.04 9.31
C PRO A 320 8.49 7.61 9.83
N MET A 321 7.82 6.72 9.11
CA MET A 321 7.96 5.29 9.31
C MET A 321 9.33 4.86 8.74
N ARG A 322 10.16 4.26 9.58
CA ARG A 322 11.50 3.80 9.18
C ARG A 322 11.45 2.38 8.68
N LEU A 323 12.32 2.04 7.73
CA LEU A 323 12.53 0.66 7.32
C LEU A 323 13.39 -0.05 8.38
N ASP A 324 12.73 -0.63 9.36
CA ASP A 324 13.36 -1.40 10.44
C ASP A 324 12.47 -2.59 10.88
N PRO A 325 13.01 -3.56 11.64
CA PRO A 325 12.25 -4.72 12.10
C PRO A 325 11.01 -4.40 12.93
N GLY A 326 10.88 -3.19 13.46
CA GLY A 326 9.69 -2.75 14.18
C GLY A 326 8.42 -2.78 13.33
N LEU A 327 8.53 -2.71 12.00
CA LEU A 327 7.41 -2.87 11.07
C LEU A 327 6.83 -4.29 11.10
N LEU A 328 7.63 -5.30 11.43
CA LEU A 328 7.20 -6.71 11.42
C LEU A 328 6.36 -7.09 12.65
N VAL A 329 6.37 -6.28 13.70
CA VAL A 329 5.75 -6.63 15.00
C VAL A 329 4.27 -6.97 14.85
N PHE A 330 3.53 -6.19 14.07
CA PHE A 330 2.09 -6.39 13.87
C PHE A 330 1.76 -7.38 12.74
N LEU A 331 2.77 -7.90 12.03
CA LEU A 331 2.60 -9.00 11.06
C LEU A 331 2.66 -10.38 11.72
N ASP A 332 3.09 -10.47 13.01
CA ASP A 332 2.92 -11.68 13.81
C ASP A 332 1.43 -12.04 13.88
N ARG A 333 1.10 -13.33 13.67
CA ARG A 333 -0.29 -13.81 13.56
C ARG A 333 -1.14 -13.50 14.79
N LEU A 334 -0.56 -13.61 15.99
CA LEU A 334 -1.29 -13.33 17.22
C LEU A 334 -1.50 -11.84 17.39
N LYS A 335 -0.46 -11.03 17.17
CA LYS A 335 -0.55 -9.58 17.24
C LYS A 335 -1.53 -9.01 16.21
N ARG A 336 -1.52 -9.55 14.99
CA ARG A 336 -2.48 -9.15 13.95
C ARG A 336 -3.91 -9.45 14.38
N ARG A 337 -4.16 -10.68 14.86
CA ARG A 337 -5.50 -11.05 15.34
C ARG A 337 -5.94 -10.17 16.49
N ASP A 338 -5.11 -10.01 17.51
CA ASP A 338 -5.44 -9.24 18.70
C ASP A 338 -5.72 -7.76 18.33
N PHE A 339 -4.94 -7.18 17.42
CA PHE A 339 -5.18 -5.82 16.93
C PHE A 339 -6.51 -5.68 16.17
N LEU A 340 -6.82 -6.63 15.29
CA LEU A 340 -8.08 -6.61 14.53
C LEU A 340 -9.29 -6.85 15.44
N ASP A 341 -9.16 -7.69 16.45
CA ASP A 341 -10.22 -7.92 17.47
C ASP A 341 -10.47 -6.65 18.30
N GLU A 342 -9.41 -5.92 18.69
CA GLU A 342 -9.50 -4.64 19.39
C GLU A 342 -10.12 -3.57 18.51
N TRP A 343 -9.69 -3.47 17.24
CA TRP A 343 -10.26 -2.57 16.23
C TRP A 343 -11.77 -2.81 16.07
N ASN A 344 -12.17 -4.07 15.84
CA ASN A 344 -13.58 -4.41 15.70
C ASN A 344 -14.38 -4.08 16.97
N SER A 345 -13.80 -4.34 18.15
CA SER A 345 -14.44 -4.01 19.42
C SER A 345 -14.62 -2.50 19.61
N ALA A 346 -13.64 -1.68 19.21
CA ALA A 346 -13.74 -0.23 19.26
C ALA A 346 -14.85 0.30 18.33
N LEU A 347 -15.00 -0.31 17.16
CA LEU A 347 -16.02 0.10 16.18
C LEU A 347 -17.45 -0.37 16.55
N MET A 348 -17.61 -1.46 17.31
CA MET A 348 -18.92 -2.03 17.67
C MET A 348 -19.45 -1.51 19.01
N ARG A 349 -18.70 -0.71 19.74
CA ARG A 349 -19.16 -0.10 20.99
C ARG A 349 -20.18 1.02 20.72
N ASN A 350 -21.46 0.61 20.55
CA ASN A 350 -22.63 1.47 20.57
C ASN A 350 -23.36 1.34 21.91
#